data_21380133b014d40d794ec88d6ccd78bb
#
_entry.id   21380133b014d40d794ec88d6ccd78bb
#
_cell.length_a   1.000
_cell.length_b   1.000
_cell.length_c   1.000
_cell.angle_alpha   90.00
_cell.angle_beta   90.00
_cell.angle_gamma   90.00
#
_symmetry.space_group_name_H-M   'P 1'
#
loop_
_entity.id
_entity.type
_entity.pdbx_description
1 polymer ?
#
loop_
_entity_poly.entity_id
_entity_poly.type
_entity_poly.pdbx_seq_one_letter_code
_entity_poly.pdbx_strand_id
1 'polypeptide(L)'
;MQTTVISRPSPALSKPRNFHSTQNPANGATGFLSIRATAQAAEPAQATKLNKYSSRITEPKSQGGSQAILYGVGLSDEDMSKPQVGISSVWYEGNTCNMHLMALSEEVKKGVSDAGMVPFRFNTIGVSDAISMGTSGMRYSLLSRDLIADSIEIVTQAQWYDANISIPGCDKNMPGSIMAMVRFNRPSIMIYGGTIKPGHFEGHTYDIISAFQAYGEYVSGSITDEQRMNVIRNSCPGAGACGGMYTANTMASAIEVMGMSLPGSSSTPAEDKMKLLECYNAGHYLLELLKMDLKPRDIITRKSLRNAMVIVMALGGSTNAVLHLIAIARSAGLDLTLDDFQKVSDEVPLLADLKPSGKYVMEDIHKIGGTPAVIRYLLEKGFLDGDCITVTGKTLAENVLSHPSLADGQQIISPIETPIKKTAHIQILKGNLAPNGSVAKITGKEGLYFSGPALVFEGEESMLAAISENPMSFKGRVVVIRGEGPKGGPGMPEMLMPTSAIMGAGLGKEVALLTDGRFSGGSHGFVIGHICPEAWEGGPIALIQNGDIITIDVQKRSIDVELTNEQLEGRRKNWTPLPPKSHVGAALIKYSLCVHPASEGCVTVNMNI
;
A
#
# COMPACT_ATOMS: atom_id res chain seq x y z
N MET A 1 -5.54 56.63 13.48
CA MET A 1 -6.85 56.97 14.05
C MET A 1 -7.04 56.05 15.24
N GLN A 2 -7.13 56.66 16.35
CA GLN A 2 -7.46 56.27 17.74
C GLN A 2 -7.40 54.79 18.13
N THR A 3 -6.38 54.53 18.93
CA THR A 3 -6.17 53.41 19.84
C THR A 3 -7.09 53.55 21.06
N THR A 4 -7.86 52.56 21.38
CA THR A 4 -8.58 52.46 22.67
C THR A 4 -7.97 51.31 23.48
N VAL A 5 -7.26 51.69 24.57
CA VAL A 5 -6.72 50.76 25.55
C VAL A 5 -7.79 50.50 26.61
N ILE A 6 -8.14 49.24 26.82
CA ILE A 6 -9.02 48.82 27.95
C ILE A 6 -8.15 48.11 28.97
N SER A 7 -8.00 48.77 30.15
CA SER A 7 -7.31 48.26 31.34
C SER A 7 -8.22 47.30 32.12
N ARG A 8 -7.68 46.16 32.55
CA ARG A 8 -8.31 45.25 33.53
C ARG A 8 -7.72 45.42 34.91
N PRO A 9 -8.52 45.39 36.00
CA PRO A 9 -8.00 45.41 37.36
C PRO A 9 -7.66 44.00 37.87
N SER A 10 -6.57 43.93 38.66
CA SER A 10 -6.11 42.76 39.39
C SER A 10 -6.95 42.48 40.64
N PRO A 11 -7.17 41.24 41.06
CA PRO A 11 -7.59 40.94 42.43
C PRO A 11 -6.45 40.46 43.31
N ALA A 12 -6.57 40.85 44.58
CA ALA A 12 -5.60 40.76 45.63
C ALA A 12 -5.46 39.36 46.26
N LEU A 13 -4.22 39.14 46.76
CA LEU A 13 -3.79 38.01 47.58
C LEU A 13 -4.46 37.98 48.97
N SER A 14 -4.85 36.82 49.47
CA SER A 14 -5.02 36.59 50.92
C SER A 14 -4.35 35.27 51.33
N LYS A 15 -3.64 35.36 52.46
CA LYS A 15 -2.71 34.39 53.06
C LYS A 15 -3.40 33.34 53.95
N PRO A 16 -2.68 32.32 54.46
CA PRO A 16 -3.19 31.03 54.93
C PRO A 16 -3.43 30.98 56.46
N ARG A 17 -4.12 29.97 56.91
CA ARG A 17 -4.20 29.56 58.33
C ARG A 17 -3.88 28.11 58.54
N ASN A 18 -2.89 27.88 59.41
CA ASN A 18 -2.55 26.64 60.10
C ASN A 18 -3.58 26.26 61.17
N PHE A 19 -3.67 24.98 61.53
CA PHE A 19 -3.77 24.45 62.92
C PHE A 19 -3.76 22.90 62.88
N HIS A 20 -2.71 22.35 63.38
CA HIS A 20 -2.37 21.72 64.68
C HIS A 20 -3.04 20.37 65.01
N SER A 21 -2.13 19.47 65.30
CA SER A 21 -2.12 18.11 65.86
C SER A 21 -2.86 17.91 67.20
N THR A 22 -3.24 16.66 67.49
CA THR A 22 -2.98 15.97 68.80
C THR A 22 -3.34 14.46 68.70
N GLN A 23 -2.36 13.59 68.81
CA GLN A 23 -2.03 12.59 69.84
C GLN A 23 -3.08 11.57 70.28
N ASN A 24 -2.59 10.29 70.20
CA ASN A 24 -3.04 9.04 70.82
C ASN A 24 -3.22 9.09 72.39
N PRO A 25 -3.80 8.08 73.09
CA PRO A 25 -3.13 6.79 73.29
C PRO A 25 -3.99 5.49 73.48
N ALA A 26 -3.26 4.40 73.34
CA ALA A 26 -3.34 3.01 73.73
C ALA A 26 -4.36 2.49 74.76
N ASN A 27 -4.84 1.24 74.57
CA ASN A 27 -4.55 0.01 75.36
C ASN A 27 -5.66 -1.05 75.24
N GLY A 28 -5.24 -2.30 75.23
CA GLY A 28 -5.96 -3.38 75.87
C GLY A 28 -6.25 -4.65 75.04
N ALA A 29 -5.51 -5.69 75.32
CA ALA A 29 -5.54 -7.05 74.80
C ALA A 29 -6.85 -7.80 75.02
N THR A 30 -7.17 -8.77 74.17
CA THR A 30 -7.24 -10.25 74.50
C THR A 30 -7.80 -11.01 73.28
N GLY A 31 -7.21 -12.13 72.96
CA GLY A 31 -7.42 -12.93 71.76
C GLY A 31 -8.70 -13.76 71.71
N PHE A 32 -9.04 -14.04 70.43
CA PHE A 32 -9.72 -15.28 70.03
C PHE A 32 -9.32 -15.57 68.59
N LEU A 33 -8.72 -16.74 68.36
CA LEU A 33 -8.45 -17.30 67.04
C LEU A 33 -9.78 -17.61 66.35
N SER A 34 -10.10 -16.92 65.29
CA SER A 34 -11.05 -17.37 64.28
C SER A 34 -10.34 -17.36 62.93
N ILE A 35 -10.16 -18.55 62.36
CA ILE A 35 -9.70 -18.74 60.99
C ILE A 35 -10.80 -18.21 60.08
N ARG A 36 -10.64 -16.99 59.61
CA ARG A 36 -11.38 -16.48 58.44
C ARG A 36 -10.49 -16.66 57.20
N ALA A 37 -10.91 -17.55 56.31
CA ALA A 37 -10.43 -17.56 54.95
C ALA A 37 -10.66 -16.18 54.35
N THR A 38 -9.61 -15.37 54.22
CA THR A 38 -9.63 -14.15 53.45
C THR A 38 -9.64 -14.56 51.99
N ALA A 39 -10.82 -14.55 51.37
CA ALA A 39 -10.91 -14.39 49.94
C ALA A 39 -10.21 -13.05 49.60
N GLN A 40 -8.99 -13.12 49.04
CA GLN A 40 -8.37 -11.97 48.42
C GLN A 40 -9.33 -11.54 47.32
N ALA A 41 -10.02 -10.40 47.53
CA ALA A 41 -10.70 -9.70 46.45
C ALA A 41 -9.61 -9.37 45.43
N ALA A 42 -9.76 -9.88 44.21
CA ALA A 42 -8.92 -9.47 43.10
C ALA A 42 -8.97 -7.92 43.03
N GLU A 43 -7.80 -7.28 43.08
CA GLU A 43 -7.72 -5.84 42.85
C GLU A 43 -8.46 -5.53 41.57
N PRO A 44 -9.30 -4.48 41.50
CA PRO A 44 -9.93 -4.07 40.25
C PRO A 44 -8.83 -3.81 39.26
N ALA A 45 -8.87 -4.47 38.11
CA ALA A 45 -7.91 -4.27 37.02
C ALA A 45 -7.79 -2.76 36.80
N GLN A 46 -6.57 -2.24 36.94
CA GLN A 46 -6.28 -0.81 36.83
C GLN A 46 -6.76 -0.37 35.46
N ALA A 47 -7.71 0.56 35.39
CA ALA A 47 -8.29 1.04 34.13
C ALA A 47 -7.17 1.48 33.19
N THR A 48 -7.13 0.92 31.98
CA THR A 48 -6.09 1.20 31.01
C THR A 48 -6.10 2.70 30.69
N LYS A 49 -4.95 3.37 30.90
CA LYS A 49 -4.82 4.81 30.58
C LYS A 49 -4.85 4.99 29.06
N LEU A 50 -5.94 5.57 28.52
CA LEU A 50 -6.15 5.72 27.08
C LEU A 50 -5.29 6.83 26.46
N ASN A 51 -5.04 7.94 27.20
CA ASN A 51 -4.17 9.03 26.78
C ASN A 51 -2.70 8.76 27.14
N LYS A 52 -2.23 7.56 26.84
CA LYS A 52 -0.91 7.05 27.23
C LYS A 52 0.26 7.91 26.76
N TYR A 53 0.14 8.48 25.57
CA TYR A 53 1.17 9.30 24.94
C TYR A 53 0.89 10.79 25.10
N SER A 54 -0.33 11.26 24.80
CA SER A 54 -0.69 12.69 24.88
C SER A 54 -0.63 13.25 26.29
N SER A 55 -0.79 12.42 27.33
CA SER A 55 -0.63 12.82 28.72
C SER A 55 0.75 13.42 29.02
N ARG A 56 1.78 13.11 28.21
CA ARG A 56 3.12 13.69 28.35
C ARG A 56 3.17 15.19 28.10
N ILE A 57 2.23 15.72 27.31
CA ILE A 57 2.13 17.14 26.98
C ILE A 57 0.93 17.82 27.66
N THR A 58 -0.09 17.07 28.09
CA THR A 58 -1.30 17.64 28.69
C THR A 58 -1.29 17.68 30.21
N GLU A 59 -0.58 16.75 30.90
CA GLU A 59 -0.62 16.65 32.36
C GLU A 59 0.51 17.38 33.10
N PRO A 60 1.79 17.36 32.66
CA PRO A 60 2.87 17.95 33.45
C PRO A 60 2.80 19.48 33.48
N LYS A 61 2.97 20.06 34.65
CA LYS A 61 3.01 21.52 34.83
C LYS A 61 4.12 22.20 34.01
N SER A 62 5.20 21.48 33.73
CA SER A 62 6.31 21.94 32.88
C SER A 62 5.95 22.09 31.40
N GLN A 63 4.80 21.52 30.95
CA GLN A 63 4.32 21.55 29.58
C GLN A 63 3.32 22.67 29.30
N GLY A 64 3.40 23.78 30.03
CA GLY A 64 2.50 24.93 29.87
C GLY A 64 2.46 25.50 28.45
N GLY A 65 3.59 25.47 27.71
CA GLY A 65 3.61 25.85 26.30
C GLY A 65 2.75 24.97 25.41
N SER A 66 2.86 23.64 25.53
CA SER A 66 2.04 22.68 24.80
C SER A 66 0.55 22.84 25.15
N GLN A 67 0.25 22.98 26.44
CA GLN A 67 -1.12 23.18 26.95
C GLN A 67 -1.74 24.48 26.40
N ALA A 68 -0.97 25.57 26.37
CA ALA A 68 -1.43 26.84 25.81
C ALA A 68 -1.81 26.74 24.32
N ILE A 69 -1.02 25.99 23.53
CA ILE A 69 -1.36 25.73 22.12
C ILE A 69 -2.63 24.88 21.99
N LEU A 70 -2.79 23.83 22.81
CA LEU A 70 -3.97 22.98 22.80
C LEU A 70 -5.23 23.74 23.18
N TYR A 71 -5.19 24.61 24.20
CA TYR A 71 -6.30 25.54 24.49
C TYR A 71 -6.55 26.52 23.33
N GLY A 72 -5.49 27.00 22.69
CA GLY A 72 -5.58 27.92 21.56
C GLY A 72 -6.27 27.32 20.33
N VAL A 73 -6.20 25.99 20.14
CA VAL A 73 -6.93 25.28 19.08
C VAL A 73 -8.32 24.78 19.52
N GLY A 74 -8.76 25.16 20.75
CA GLY A 74 -10.13 24.99 21.21
C GLY A 74 -10.39 23.82 22.15
N LEU A 75 -9.35 23.16 22.71
CA LEU A 75 -9.55 22.13 23.72
C LEU A 75 -10.07 22.72 25.03
N SER A 76 -10.99 22.01 25.68
CA SER A 76 -11.43 22.28 27.05
C SER A 76 -10.55 21.58 28.09
N ASP A 77 -10.72 21.90 29.38
CA ASP A 77 -10.07 21.19 30.48
C ASP A 77 -10.38 19.68 30.46
N GLU A 78 -11.60 19.31 30.11
CA GLU A 78 -12.01 17.92 29.97
C GLU A 78 -11.24 17.21 28.83
N ASP A 79 -11.07 17.88 27.68
CA ASP A 79 -10.40 17.31 26.51
C ASP A 79 -8.92 17.02 26.76
N MET A 80 -8.28 17.75 27.69
CA MET A 80 -6.89 17.51 28.09
C MET A 80 -6.67 16.12 28.70
N SER A 81 -7.71 15.49 29.21
CA SER A 81 -7.66 14.14 29.78
C SER A 81 -8.02 13.03 28.78
N LYS A 82 -8.56 13.38 27.62
CA LYS A 82 -8.99 12.44 26.57
C LYS A 82 -7.82 12.01 25.68
N PRO A 83 -7.87 10.80 25.08
CA PRO A 83 -6.87 10.39 24.10
C PRO A 83 -6.98 11.25 22.82
N GLN A 84 -5.83 11.64 22.28
CA GLN A 84 -5.72 12.44 21.06
C GLN A 84 -5.44 11.52 19.86
N VAL A 85 -6.24 11.67 18.80
CA VAL A 85 -6.20 10.84 17.59
C VAL A 85 -5.74 11.66 16.41
N GLY A 86 -4.62 11.27 15.79
CA GLY A 86 -4.19 11.80 14.50
C GLY A 86 -5.01 11.18 13.36
N ILE A 87 -5.67 12.00 12.56
CA ILE A 87 -6.36 11.57 11.34
C ILE A 87 -5.53 12.02 10.15
N SER A 88 -4.76 11.09 9.58
CA SER A 88 -3.86 11.35 8.45
C SER A 88 -4.56 11.09 7.13
N SER A 89 -4.77 12.12 6.32
CA SER A 89 -5.35 12.01 4.99
C SER A 89 -4.31 12.25 3.91
N VAL A 90 -4.49 11.63 2.76
CA VAL A 90 -3.71 11.91 1.54
C VAL A 90 -4.57 12.72 0.55
N TRP A 91 -5.37 13.63 1.09
CA TRP A 91 -6.25 14.47 0.29
C TRP A 91 -5.52 15.50 -0.55
N TYR A 92 -5.90 15.62 -1.81
CA TYR A 92 -5.64 16.75 -2.69
C TYR A 92 -6.59 16.69 -3.89
N GLU A 93 -6.85 17.83 -4.54
CA GLU A 93 -7.92 17.97 -5.56
C GLU A 93 -7.58 17.33 -6.90
N GLY A 94 -6.32 17.31 -7.29
CA GLY A 94 -5.87 16.96 -8.64
C GLY A 94 -5.82 15.46 -8.96
N ASN A 95 -6.55 14.59 -8.24
CA ASN A 95 -6.59 13.15 -8.50
C ASN A 95 -7.91 12.53 -8.05
N THR A 96 -8.56 11.76 -8.92
CA THR A 96 -9.80 11.04 -8.59
C THR A 96 -9.67 10.14 -7.37
N CYS A 97 -8.50 9.53 -7.17
CA CYS A 97 -8.22 8.67 -6.01
C CYS A 97 -8.27 9.43 -4.67
N ASN A 98 -8.04 10.75 -4.67
CA ASN A 98 -7.78 11.53 -3.46
C ASN A 98 -8.75 12.68 -3.22
N MET A 99 -9.43 13.20 -4.26
CA MET A 99 -10.23 14.43 -4.19
C MET A 99 -11.37 14.40 -3.17
N HIS A 100 -11.89 13.22 -2.84
CA HIS A 100 -13.00 13.01 -1.90
C HIS A 100 -12.55 12.72 -0.46
N LEU A 101 -11.26 12.48 -0.21
CA LEU A 101 -10.77 12.06 1.10
C LEU A 101 -10.96 13.10 2.20
N MET A 102 -11.14 14.39 1.86
CA MET A 102 -11.48 15.43 2.83
C MET A 102 -12.85 15.14 3.46
N ALA A 103 -13.86 14.80 2.63
CA ALA A 103 -15.19 14.46 3.13
C ALA A 103 -15.17 13.20 4.00
N LEU A 104 -14.41 12.18 3.62
CA LEU A 104 -14.22 10.96 4.44
C LEU A 104 -13.57 11.31 5.78
N SER A 105 -12.57 12.21 5.80
CA SER A 105 -11.92 12.63 7.04
C SER A 105 -12.84 13.41 8.00
N GLU A 106 -13.85 14.10 7.48
CA GLU A 106 -14.89 14.73 8.32
C GLU A 106 -15.74 13.67 9.04
N GLU A 107 -16.16 12.61 8.36
CA GLU A 107 -16.92 11.53 8.99
C GLU A 107 -16.08 10.76 10.03
N VAL A 108 -14.81 10.52 9.75
CA VAL A 108 -13.87 9.95 10.74
C VAL A 108 -13.75 10.87 11.96
N LYS A 109 -13.62 12.18 11.75
CA LYS A 109 -13.55 13.16 12.84
C LYS A 109 -14.80 13.12 13.73
N LYS A 110 -15.99 13.03 13.14
CA LYS A 110 -17.26 12.89 13.90
C LYS A 110 -17.24 11.60 14.74
N GLY A 111 -16.94 10.45 14.13
CA GLY A 111 -16.90 9.16 14.84
C GLY A 111 -15.87 9.12 15.98
N VAL A 112 -14.71 9.74 15.81
CA VAL A 112 -13.70 9.88 16.87
C VAL A 112 -14.21 10.76 18.02
N SER A 113 -14.84 11.89 17.69
CA SER A 113 -15.43 12.78 18.70
C SER A 113 -16.57 12.11 19.48
N ASP A 114 -17.47 11.43 18.78
CA ASP A 114 -18.62 10.74 19.40
C ASP A 114 -18.18 9.54 20.26
N ALA A 115 -17.02 8.95 19.94
CA ALA A 115 -16.36 7.95 20.78
C ALA A 115 -15.65 8.54 22.02
N GLY A 116 -15.72 9.86 22.25
CA GLY A 116 -15.14 10.52 23.43
C GLY A 116 -13.64 10.80 23.34
N MET A 117 -13.08 10.84 22.15
CA MET A 117 -11.66 11.14 21.89
C MET A 117 -11.50 12.51 21.19
N VAL A 118 -10.29 13.05 21.15
CA VAL A 118 -9.98 14.33 20.51
C VAL A 118 -9.35 14.09 19.14
N PRO A 119 -10.03 14.43 18.02
CA PRO A 119 -9.53 14.24 16.67
C PRO A 119 -8.71 15.42 16.16
N PHE A 120 -7.53 15.16 15.60
CA PHE A 120 -6.70 16.14 14.90
C PHE A 120 -6.43 15.67 13.46
N ARG A 121 -6.97 16.39 12.47
CA ARG A 121 -6.73 16.09 11.06
C ARG A 121 -5.45 16.75 10.57
N PHE A 122 -4.71 16.01 9.76
CA PHE A 122 -3.58 16.53 8.98
C PHE A 122 -3.49 15.79 7.64
N ASN A 123 -2.82 16.41 6.66
CA ASN A 123 -2.58 15.79 5.36
C ASN A 123 -1.11 15.48 5.17
N THR A 124 -0.84 14.40 4.45
CA THR A 124 0.46 14.10 3.85
C THR A 124 0.39 14.26 2.33
N ILE A 125 1.56 14.19 1.68
CA ILE A 125 1.67 14.27 0.23
C ILE A 125 1.05 13.05 -0.45
N GLY A 126 0.71 13.20 -1.74
CA GLY A 126 0.32 12.12 -2.63
C GLY A 126 0.77 12.37 -4.05
N VAL A 127 0.96 11.30 -4.83
CA VAL A 127 1.26 11.36 -6.26
C VAL A 127 0.21 10.53 -6.99
N SER A 128 -0.30 11.04 -8.11
CA SER A 128 -1.19 10.30 -9.00
C SER A 128 -0.35 9.52 -10.01
N ASP A 129 -0.37 8.19 -9.91
CA ASP A 129 0.33 7.34 -10.87
C ASP A 129 -0.25 7.50 -12.29
N ALA A 130 -1.55 7.67 -12.41
CA ALA A 130 -2.20 7.87 -13.71
C ALA A 130 -1.79 9.18 -14.41
N ILE A 131 -1.66 10.28 -13.66
CA ILE A 131 -1.22 11.58 -14.22
C ILE A 131 0.27 11.54 -14.55
N SER A 132 1.06 10.85 -13.75
CA SER A 132 2.53 10.79 -13.88
C SER A 132 2.99 9.80 -14.96
N MET A 133 2.14 8.85 -15.34
CA MET A 133 2.47 7.75 -16.26
C MET A 133 3.02 8.27 -17.60
N GLY A 134 4.13 7.70 -18.07
CA GLY A 134 4.79 8.09 -19.31
C GLY A 134 5.51 9.43 -19.24
N THR A 135 5.72 9.99 -18.05
CA THR A 135 6.44 11.25 -17.83
C THR A 135 7.52 11.10 -16.77
N SER A 136 8.45 12.06 -16.69
CA SER A 136 9.46 12.12 -15.62
C SER A 136 8.84 12.27 -14.22
N GLY A 137 7.58 12.70 -14.11
CA GLY A 137 6.81 12.76 -12.87
C GLY A 137 6.63 11.40 -12.21
N MET A 138 6.63 10.31 -13.00
CA MET A 138 6.46 8.95 -12.47
C MET A 138 7.60 8.51 -11.53
N ARG A 139 8.78 9.11 -11.65
CA ARG A 139 9.91 8.90 -10.73
C ARG A 139 9.57 9.26 -9.28
N TYR A 140 8.66 10.20 -9.05
CA TYR A 140 8.24 10.62 -7.71
C TYR A 140 7.21 9.69 -7.06
N SER A 141 6.60 8.78 -7.83
CA SER A 141 5.55 7.90 -7.33
C SER A 141 6.06 6.96 -6.22
N LEU A 142 7.07 6.11 -6.48
CA LEU A 142 7.54 5.15 -5.46
C LEU A 142 8.22 5.87 -4.28
N LEU A 143 8.98 6.93 -4.53
CA LEU A 143 9.55 7.79 -3.50
C LEU A 143 8.48 8.30 -2.53
N SER A 144 7.29 8.68 -3.04
CA SER A 144 6.22 9.22 -2.19
C SER A 144 5.75 8.24 -1.12
N ARG A 145 5.86 6.90 -1.34
CA ARG A 145 5.51 5.88 -0.35
C ARG A 145 6.28 6.06 0.96
N ASP A 146 7.60 6.21 0.85
CA ASP A 146 8.47 6.37 2.01
C ASP A 146 8.29 7.74 2.67
N LEU A 147 8.12 8.81 1.87
CA LEU A 147 7.83 10.15 2.41
C LEU A 147 6.46 10.24 3.10
N ILE A 148 5.45 9.52 2.62
CA ILE A 148 4.16 9.38 3.30
C ILE A 148 4.37 8.71 4.66
N ALA A 149 5.12 7.62 4.69
CA ALA A 149 5.45 6.93 5.93
C ALA A 149 6.16 7.87 6.92
N ASP A 150 7.20 8.56 6.47
CA ASP A 150 7.97 9.50 7.29
C ASP A 150 7.09 10.64 7.81
N SER A 151 6.25 11.24 6.97
CA SER A 151 5.42 12.39 7.37
C SER A 151 4.35 12.01 8.40
N ILE A 152 3.69 10.86 8.26
CA ILE A 152 2.69 10.38 9.22
C ILE A 152 3.37 10.02 10.54
N GLU A 153 4.52 9.34 10.48
CA GLU A 153 5.32 9.01 11.65
C GLU A 153 5.77 10.27 12.41
N ILE A 154 6.35 11.25 11.70
CA ILE A 154 6.83 12.50 12.28
C ILE A 154 5.69 13.22 13.01
N VAL A 155 4.55 13.43 12.35
CA VAL A 155 3.42 14.15 12.98
C VAL A 155 2.88 13.38 14.17
N THR A 156 2.63 12.06 14.03
CA THR A 156 2.07 11.24 15.11
C THR A 156 2.96 11.21 16.34
N GLN A 157 4.28 11.12 16.16
CA GLN A 157 5.24 11.08 17.26
C GLN A 157 5.49 12.45 17.87
N ALA A 158 5.70 13.48 17.04
CA ALA A 158 6.00 14.84 17.52
C ALA A 158 4.82 15.49 18.24
N GLN A 159 3.59 15.24 17.79
CA GLN A 159 2.36 15.75 18.43
C GLN A 159 1.86 14.86 19.57
N TRP A 160 2.53 13.74 19.84
CA TRP A 160 2.18 12.81 20.90
C TRP A 160 0.78 12.20 20.78
N TYR A 161 0.23 12.02 19.55
CA TYR A 161 -1.07 11.40 19.38
C TYR A 161 -1.08 9.95 19.91
N ASP A 162 -2.16 9.58 20.59
CA ASP A 162 -2.30 8.25 21.20
C ASP A 162 -2.63 7.16 20.18
N ALA A 163 -3.26 7.54 19.08
CA ALA A 163 -3.72 6.64 18.03
C ALA A 163 -3.74 7.35 16.66
N ASN A 164 -3.91 6.57 15.58
CA ASN A 164 -4.00 7.10 14.23
C ASN A 164 -5.11 6.44 13.40
N ILE A 165 -5.81 7.22 12.57
CA ILE A 165 -6.61 6.72 11.46
C ILE A 165 -6.05 7.32 10.17
N SER A 166 -5.57 6.48 9.24
CA SER A 166 -5.09 6.93 7.93
C SER A 166 -6.12 6.69 6.85
N ILE A 167 -6.28 7.68 5.96
CA ILE A 167 -7.26 7.65 4.85
C ILE A 167 -6.51 7.84 3.53
N PRO A 168 -5.88 6.78 2.98
CA PRO A 168 -5.22 6.79 1.68
C PRO A 168 -6.18 6.52 0.52
N GLY A 169 -5.80 6.92 -0.69
CA GLY A 169 -6.57 6.69 -1.91
C GLY A 169 -5.80 5.98 -3.02
N CYS A 170 -4.58 6.41 -3.35
CA CYS A 170 -3.80 5.95 -4.50
C CYS A 170 -2.77 4.87 -4.12
N ASP A 171 -2.11 4.30 -5.13
CA ASP A 171 -1.23 3.11 -5.09
C ASP A 171 -0.18 3.12 -3.97
N LYS A 172 0.56 4.20 -3.82
CA LYS A 172 1.68 4.32 -2.86
C LYS A 172 1.23 4.84 -1.51
N ASN A 173 0.00 5.40 -1.45
CA ASN A 173 -0.53 5.97 -0.21
C ASN A 173 -0.78 4.88 0.85
N MET A 174 -1.36 3.75 0.44
CA MET A 174 -1.72 2.67 1.36
C MET A 174 -0.50 1.99 1.99
N PRO A 175 0.49 1.50 1.22
CA PRO A 175 1.67 0.92 1.85
C PRO A 175 2.46 1.94 2.67
N GLY A 176 2.54 3.21 2.26
CA GLY A 176 3.15 4.27 3.05
C GLY A 176 2.47 4.49 4.40
N SER A 177 1.13 4.49 4.43
CA SER A 177 0.36 4.60 5.68
C SER A 177 0.62 3.41 6.62
N ILE A 178 0.62 2.17 6.11
CA ILE A 178 0.90 0.99 6.92
C ILE A 178 2.34 0.98 7.43
N MET A 179 3.32 1.37 6.60
CA MET A 179 4.72 1.51 7.03
C MET A 179 4.84 2.50 8.21
N ALA A 180 4.15 3.63 8.18
CA ALA A 180 4.10 4.58 9.30
C ALA A 180 3.51 3.93 10.56
N MET A 181 2.34 3.29 10.44
CA MET A 181 1.64 2.67 11.57
C MET A 181 2.50 1.65 12.31
N VAL A 182 3.22 0.79 11.57
CA VAL A 182 4.10 -0.21 12.22
C VAL A 182 5.37 0.42 12.80
N ARG A 183 5.86 1.56 12.26
CA ARG A 183 7.02 2.27 12.78
C ARG A 183 6.73 2.91 14.14
N PHE A 184 5.70 3.75 14.25
CA PHE A 184 5.33 4.37 15.53
C PHE A 184 4.57 3.42 16.48
N ASN A 185 3.97 2.36 15.99
CA ASN A 185 3.34 1.25 16.72
C ASN A 185 2.37 1.69 17.83
N ARG A 186 1.40 2.52 17.48
CA ARG A 186 0.26 2.94 18.31
C ARG A 186 -1.03 2.42 17.69
N PRO A 187 -2.12 2.19 18.47
CA PRO A 187 -3.40 1.73 17.92
C PRO A 187 -3.78 2.50 16.67
N SER A 188 -4.06 1.78 15.57
CA SER A 188 -4.25 2.43 14.26
C SER A 188 -5.20 1.63 13.37
N ILE A 189 -5.94 2.34 12.52
CA ILE A 189 -6.83 1.78 11.50
C ILE A 189 -6.57 2.46 10.16
N MET A 190 -6.52 1.69 9.07
CA MET A 190 -6.53 2.24 7.72
C MET A 190 -7.94 2.16 7.13
N ILE A 191 -8.41 3.25 6.52
CA ILE A 191 -9.65 3.30 5.74
C ILE A 191 -9.28 3.58 4.30
N TYR A 192 -9.53 2.64 3.41
CA TYR A 192 -9.32 2.86 1.99
C TYR A 192 -10.34 3.85 1.42
N GLY A 193 -9.90 4.83 0.63
CA GLY A 193 -10.78 5.82 -0.01
C GLY A 193 -11.83 5.23 -0.96
N GLY A 194 -11.65 3.96 -1.35
CA GLY A 194 -12.59 3.22 -2.18
C GLY A 194 -12.23 3.20 -3.66
N THR A 195 -12.77 2.21 -4.37
CA THR A 195 -12.59 2.04 -5.81
C THR A 195 -13.49 3.00 -6.61
N ILE A 196 -13.03 3.45 -7.77
CA ILE A 196 -13.85 4.22 -8.72
C ILE A 196 -14.86 3.30 -9.40
N LYS A 197 -16.04 3.82 -9.72
CA LYS A 197 -16.98 3.16 -10.62
C LYS A 197 -16.45 3.14 -12.04
N PRO A 198 -16.76 2.10 -12.84
CA PRO A 198 -16.42 2.11 -14.26
C PRO A 198 -17.19 3.20 -15.01
N GLY A 199 -16.60 3.75 -16.07
CA GLY A 199 -17.29 4.62 -16.98
C GLY A 199 -18.12 3.86 -18.00
N HIS A 200 -19.19 4.47 -18.49
CA HIS A 200 -20.08 3.86 -19.50
C HIS A 200 -20.36 4.87 -20.61
N PHE A 201 -20.18 4.43 -21.86
CA PHE A 201 -20.52 5.21 -23.03
C PHE A 201 -20.88 4.28 -24.19
N GLU A 202 -22.01 4.52 -24.88
CA GLU A 202 -22.50 3.73 -26.03
C GLU A 202 -22.50 2.20 -25.80
N GLY A 203 -22.89 1.75 -24.60
CA GLY A 203 -22.97 0.33 -24.26
C GLY A 203 -21.63 -0.32 -23.91
N HIS A 204 -20.53 0.42 -23.93
CA HIS A 204 -19.19 -0.03 -23.54
C HIS A 204 -18.84 0.42 -22.12
N THR A 205 -18.02 -0.37 -21.45
CA THR A 205 -17.50 -0.09 -20.11
C THR A 205 -16.01 0.28 -20.19
N TYR A 206 -15.67 1.44 -19.67
CA TYR A 206 -14.31 2.00 -19.70
C TYR A 206 -13.72 2.19 -18.32
N ASP A 207 -12.39 2.20 -18.26
CA ASP A 207 -11.59 2.55 -17.09
C ASP A 207 -10.32 3.30 -17.51
N ILE A 208 -9.45 3.64 -16.56
CA ILE A 208 -8.21 4.35 -16.85
C ILE A 208 -7.31 3.62 -17.85
N ILE A 209 -7.29 2.29 -17.85
CA ILE A 209 -6.49 1.50 -18.82
C ILE A 209 -7.07 1.62 -20.22
N SER A 210 -8.40 1.67 -20.35
CA SER A 210 -9.05 1.96 -21.64
C SER A 210 -8.58 3.30 -22.24
N ALA A 211 -8.42 4.33 -21.39
CA ALA A 211 -7.91 5.62 -21.85
C ALA A 211 -6.46 5.56 -22.36
N PHE A 212 -5.59 4.77 -21.71
CA PHE A 212 -4.23 4.54 -22.21
C PHE A 212 -4.19 3.71 -23.49
N GLN A 213 -5.01 2.68 -23.60
CA GLN A 213 -5.09 1.82 -24.79
C GLN A 213 -5.65 2.56 -26.02
N ALA A 214 -6.61 3.47 -25.82
CA ALA A 214 -7.24 4.25 -26.89
C ALA A 214 -6.23 5.03 -27.76
N TYR A 215 -5.05 5.40 -27.22
CA TYR A 215 -3.99 6.00 -28.02
C TYR A 215 -3.39 5.00 -29.02
N GLY A 216 -3.11 3.78 -28.60
CA GLY A 216 -2.62 2.71 -29.48
C GLY A 216 -3.63 2.35 -30.58
N GLU A 217 -4.92 2.27 -30.22
CA GLU A 217 -6.01 2.04 -31.16
C GLU A 217 -6.15 3.18 -32.19
N TYR A 218 -5.96 4.42 -31.77
CA TYR A 218 -5.94 5.57 -32.67
C TYR A 218 -4.75 5.53 -33.63
N VAL A 219 -3.55 5.27 -33.13
CA VAL A 219 -2.33 5.18 -33.97
C VAL A 219 -2.42 4.03 -34.98
N SER A 220 -3.03 2.92 -34.62
CA SER A 220 -3.27 1.78 -35.53
C SER A 220 -4.41 2.04 -36.53
N GLY A 221 -5.13 3.16 -36.43
CA GLY A 221 -6.27 3.47 -37.27
C GLY A 221 -7.55 2.67 -36.96
N SER A 222 -7.59 1.99 -35.83
CA SER A 222 -8.76 1.19 -35.41
C SER A 222 -9.91 2.06 -34.90
N ILE A 223 -9.61 3.26 -34.37
CA ILE A 223 -10.59 4.25 -33.93
C ILE A 223 -10.21 5.66 -34.44
N THR A 224 -11.20 6.54 -34.57
CA THR A 224 -11.00 7.95 -34.86
C THR A 224 -10.56 8.74 -33.65
N ASP A 225 -10.05 9.98 -33.83
CA ASP A 225 -9.70 10.86 -32.70
C ASP A 225 -10.92 11.23 -31.84
N GLU A 226 -12.10 11.37 -32.45
CA GLU A 226 -13.36 11.61 -31.74
C GLU A 226 -13.72 10.42 -30.84
N GLN A 227 -13.62 9.20 -31.36
CA GLN A 227 -13.84 7.98 -30.56
C GLN A 227 -12.82 7.86 -29.43
N ARG A 228 -11.54 8.13 -29.69
CA ARG A 228 -10.49 8.20 -28.67
C ARG A 228 -10.84 9.19 -27.55
N MET A 229 -11.28 10.39 -27.92
CA MET A 229 -11.67 11.42 -26.95
C MET A 229 -12.91 11.02 -26.14
N ASN A 230 -13.86 10.30 -26.75
CA ASN A 230 -15.02 9.77 -26.04
C ASN A 230 -14.62 8.71 -25.00
N VAL A 231 -13.69 7.80 -25.33
CA VAL A 231 -13.12 6.86 -24.35
C VAL A 231 -12.48 7.63 -23.18
N ILE A 232 -11.61 8.61 -23.47
CA ILE A 232 -10.89 9.39 -22.44
C ILE A 232 -11.87 10.11 -21.50
N ARG A 233 -12.88 10.81 -22.03
CA ARG A 233 -13.84 11.59 -21.23
C ARG A 233 -14.70 10.72 -20.32
N ASN A 234 -14.92 9.46 -20.69
CA ASN A 234 -15.80 8.55 -19.96
C ASN A 234 -15.06 7.49 -19.14
N SER A 235 -13.72 7.49 -19.09
CA SER A 235 -12.96 6.46 -18.37
C SER A 235 -12.91 6.64 -16.84
N CYS A 236 -13.03 7.88 -16.34
CA CYS A 236 -12.93 8.19 -14.91
C CYS A 236 -14.12 9.06 -14.47
N PRO A 237 -15.30 8.48 -14.21
CA PRO A 237 -16.55 9.25 -14.05
C PRO A 237 -16.74 9.93 -12.69
N GLY A 238 -15.82 9.77 -11.72
CA GLY A 238 -16.00 10.34 -10.38
C GLY A 238 -14.84 10.04 -9.43
N ALA A 239 -15.15 10.00 -8.16
CA ALA A 239 -14.20 9.73 -7.10
C ALA A 239 -13.85 8.24 -6.98
N GLY A 240 -12.63 7.97 -6.53
CA GLY A 240 -12.13 6.63 -6.24
C GLY A 240 -10.84 6.29 -6.97
N ALA A 241 -10.17 5.25 -6.47
CA ALA A 241 -8.98 4.69 -7.11
C ALA A 241 -9.36 3.75 -8.27
N CYS A 242 -8.42 3.51 -9.18
CA CYS A 242 -8.61 2.72 -10.40
C CYS A 242 -9.46 1.45 -10.18
N GLY A 243 -10.46 1.21 -11.07
CA GLY A 243 -11.48 0.16 -10.85
C GLY A 243 -11.01 -1.29 -10.97
N GLY A 244 -9.94 -1.57 -11.74
CA GLY A 244 -9.41 -2.93 -11.89
C GLY A 244 -8.58 -3.40 -10.68
N MET A 245 -8.13 -4.66 -10.71
CA MET A 245 -7.19 -5.22 -9.73
C MET A 245 -5.76 -4.73 -10.02
N TYR A 246 -5.63 -3.41 -10.14
CA TYR A 246 -4.36 -2.69 -10.25
C TYR A 246 -3.78 -2.49 -8.86
N THR A 247 -2.69 -1.71 -8.73
CA THR A 247 -1.94 -1.65 -7.46
C THR A 247 -2.78 -1.14 -6.28
N ALA A 248 -3.66 -0.14 -6.48
CA ALA A 248 -4.49 0.40 -5.41
C ALA A 248 -5.41 -0.66 -4.80
N ASN A 249 -6.25 -1.33 -5.61
CA ASN A 249 -7.16 -2.36 -5.12
C ASN A 249 -6.42 -3.61 -4.63
N THR A 250 -5.26 -3.95 -5.23
CA THR A 250 -4.39 -5.02 -4.75
C THR A 250 -3.93 -4.77 -3.32
N MET A 251 -3.41 -3.57 -3.05
CA MET A 251 -2.93 -3.24 -1.70
C MET A 251 -4.07 -3.07 -0.70
N ALA A 252 -5.20 -2.48 -1.11
CA ALA A 252 -6.39 -2.38 -0.27
C ALA A 252 -6.86 -3.76 0.19
N SER A 253 -7.00 -4.73 -0.75
CA SER A 253 -7.40 -6.11 -0.44
C SER A 253 -6.38 -6.83 0.43
N ALA A 254 -5.08 -6.65 0.16
CA ALA A 254 -4.00 -7.21 0.97
C ALA A 254 -4.04 -6.68 2.42
N ILE A 255 -4.27 -5.39 2.60
CA ILE A 255 -4.31 -4.73 3.92
C ILE A 255 -5.57 -5.12 4.71
N GLU A 256 -6.71 -5.29 4.03
CA GLU A 256 -7.93 -5.81 4.67
C GLU A 256 -7.72 -7.22 5.22
N VAL A 257 -7.20 -8.13 4.39
CA VAL A 257 -6.90 -9.51 4.80
C VAL A 257 -5.81 -9.58 5.87
N MET A 258 -4.85 -8.65 5.83
CA MET A 258 -3.81 -8.50 6.85
C MET A 258 -4.37 -8.04 8.21
N GLY A 259 -5.61 -7.53 8.24
CA GLY A 259 -6.31 -7.13 9.44
C GLY A 259 -6.21 -5.64 9.81
N MET A 260 -5.64 -4.78 8.95
CA MET A 260 -5.43 -3.35 9.25
C MET A 260 -6.56 -2.43 8.78
N SER A 261 -7.58 -2.95 8.08
CA SER A 261 -8.80 -2.25 7.66
C SER A 261 -10.05 -2.98 8.16
N LEU A 262 -11.17 -2.26 8.24
CA LEU A 262 -12.46 -2.84 8.57
C LEU A 262 -12.94 -3.76 7.42
N PRO A 263 -13.72 -4.81 7.72
CA PRO A 263 -14.26 -5.70 6.70
C PRO A 263 -15.07 -4.95 5.63
N GLY A 264 -14.75 -5.22 4.35
CA GLY A 264 -15.39 -4.59 3.20
C GLY A 264 -14.75 -3.27 2.75
N SER A 265 -13.79 -2.75 3.51
CA SER A 265 -13.10 -1.48 3.18
C SER A 265 -12.55 -1.47 1.76
N SER A 266 -11.90 -2.57 1.33
CA SER A 266 -11.20 -2.65 0.05
C SER A 266 -12.12 -2.75 -1.17
N SER A 267 -13.33 -3.27 -1.02
CA SER A 267 -14.26 -3.48 -2.14
C SER A 267 -15.39 -2.46 -2.21
N THR A 268 -15.66 -1.71 -1.13
CA THR A 268 -16.71 -0.69 -1.13
C THR A 268 -16.30 0.48 -2.03
N PRO A 269 -17.13 0.85 -3.04
CA PRO A 269 -16.86 1.99 -3.91
C PRO A 269 -16.75 3.31 -3.14
N ALA A 270 -15.95 4.24 -3.67
CA ALA A 270 -15.70 5.53 -3.03
C ALA A 270 -16.95 6.38 -2.78
N GLU A 271 -17.94 6.30 -3.66
CA GLU A 271 -19.19 7.06 -3.60
C GLU A 271 -20.34 6.29 -2.91
N ASP A 272 -20.06 5.11 -2.35
CA ASP A 272 -21.07 4.34 -1.64
C ASP A 272 -21.30 4.92 -0.23
N LYS A 273 -22.57 4.94 0.21
CA LYS A 273 -22.94 5.41 1.56
C LYS A 273 -22.30 4.59 2.67
N MET A 274 -22.02 3.31 2.42
CA MET A 274 -21.34 2.43 3.37
C MET A 274 -19.91 2.90 3.66
N LYS A 275 -19.26 3.61 2.72
CA LYS A 275 -17.93 4.20 2.93
C LYS A 275 -17.97 5.30 4.00
N LEU A 276 -18.98 6.14 4.02
CA LEU A 276 -19.17 7.15 5.07
C LEU A 276 -19.45 6.50 6.44
N LEU A 277 -20.27 5.45 6.46
CA LEU A 277 -20.56 4.70 7.68
C LEU A 277 -19.31 4.00 8.23
N GLU A 278 -18.48 3.41 7.37
CA GLU A 278 -17.16 2.86 7.73
C GLU A 278 -16.28 3.91 8.40
N CYS A 279 -16.19 5.11 7.80
CA CYS A 279 -15.42 6.23 8.33
C CYS A 279 -15.87 6.63 9.73
N TYR A 280 -17.19 6.77 9.94
CA TYR A 280 -17.75 7.09 11.25
C TYR A 280 -17.48 6.00 12.28
N ASN A 281 -17.71 4.73 11.93
CA ASN A 281 -17.53 3.60 12.84
C ASN A 281 -16.06 3.37 13.23
N ALA A 282 -15.11 3.76 12.37
CA ALA A 282 -13.68 3.60 12.67
C ALA A 282 -13.25 4.29 13.96
N GLY A 283 -13.89 5.42 14.36
CA GLY A 283 -13.65 6.07 15.64
C GLY A 283 -13.98 5.16 16.83
N HIS A 284 -15.10 4.46 16.76
CA HIS A 284 -15.53 3.52 17.81
C HIS A 284 -14.62 2.29 17.88
N TYR A 285 -14.24 1.70 16.74
CA TYR A 285 -13.27 0.59 16.72
C TYR A 285 -11.91 1.02 17.28
N LEU A 286 -11.46 2.25 16.96
CA LEU A 286 -10.19 2.75 17.48
C LEU A 286 -10.20 2.90 19.01
N LEU A 287 -11.33 3.30 19.61
CA LEU A 287 -11.48 3.35 21.07
C LEU A 287 -11.29 1.95 21.68
N GLU A 288 -11.86 0.90 21.05
CA GLU A 288 -11.68 -0.46 21.54
C GLU A 288 -10.23 -0.94 21.42
N LEU A 289 -9.54 -0.58 20.31
CA LEU A 289 -8.10 -0.85 20.16
C LEU A 289 -7.26 -0.17 21.25
N LEU A 290 -7.59 1.07 21.63
CA LEU A 290 -6.94 1.78 22.73
C LEU A 290 -7.16 1.09 24.08
N LYS A 291 -8.40 0.61 24.35
CA LYS A 291 -8.72 -0.16 25.57
C LYS A 291 -7.96 -1.49 25.64
N MET A 292 -7.79 -2.14 24.51
CA MET A 292 -7.06 -3.41 24.39
C MET A 292 -5.54 -3.22 24.30
N ASP A 293 -5.04 -1.99 24.13
CA ASP A 293 -3.65 -1.65 23.75
C ASP A 293 -3.17 -2.43 22.50
N LEU A 294 -4.10 -2.76 21.58
CA LEU A 294 -3.81 -3.54 20.37
C LEU A 294 -3.19 -2.64 19.30
N LYS A 295 -2.00 -3.02 18.84
CA LYS A 295 -1.13 -2.21 18.00
C LYS A 295 -0.86 -2.87 16.64
N PRO A 296 -0.42 -2.11 15.63
CA PRO A 296 -0.12 -2.66 14.30
C PRO A 296 0.86 -3.84 14.29
N ARG A 297 1.88 -3.86 15.16
CA ARG A 297 2.82 -5.00 15.24
C ARG A 297 2.23 -6.25 15.89
N ASP A 298 1.12 -6.15 16.60
CA ASP A 298 0.38 -7.30 17.13
C ASP A 298 -0.48 -7.94 16.02
N ILE A 299 -0.92 -7.13 15.04
CA ILE A 299 -1.78 -7.53 13.90
C ILE A 299 -0.93 -8.01 12.72
N ILE A 300 0.12 -7.24 12.37
CA ILE A 300 1.00 -7.55 11.24
C ILE A 300 2.07 -8.54 11.69
N THR A 301 1.85 -9.79 11.34
CA THR A 301 2.69 -10.95 11.66
C THR A 301 3.09 -11.69 10.37
N ARG A 302 3.97 -12.68 10.48
CA ARG A 302 4.28 -13.57 9.34
C ARG A 302 3.03 -14.26 8.77
N LYS A 303 2.05 -14.63 9.63
CA LYS A 303 0.79 -15.24 9.21
C LYS A 303 -0.10 -14.25 8.44
N SER A 304 -0.31 -13.05 8.97
CA SER A 304 -1.14 -12.03 8.30
C SER A 304 -0.51 -11.53 6.99
N LEU A 305 0.84 -11.45 6.90
CA LEU A 305 1.55 -11.20 5.66
C LEU A 305 1.37 -12.33 4.64
N ARG A 306 1.36 -13.61 5.09
CA ARG A 306 1.02 -14.74 4.20
C ARG A 306 -0.42 -14.61 3.69
N ASN A 307 -1.37 -14.28 4.54
CA ASN A 307 -2.76 -14.05 4.13
C ASN A 307 -2.83 -12.94 3.07
N ALA A 308 -2.07 -11.84 3.24
CA ALA A 308 -1.98 -10.77 2.24
C ALA A 308 -1.43 -11.28 0.89
N MET A 309 -0.40 -12.12 0.89
CA MET A 309 0.09 -12.74 -0.34
C MET A 309 -0.96 -13.64 -0.99
N VAL A 310 -1.68 -14.43 -0.21
CA VAL A 310 -2.75 -15.33 -0.72
C VAL A 310 -3.83 -14.57 -1.47
N ILE A 311 -4.35 -13.47 -0.91
CA ILE A 311 -5.39 -12.69 -1.58
C ILE A 311 -4.88 -12.02 -2.86
N VAL A 312 -3.63 -11.51 -2.85
CA VAL A 312 -2.98 -10.96 -4.05
C VAL A 312 -2.91 -12.01 -5.16
N MET A 313 -2.54 -13.24 -4.82
CA MET A 313 -2.42 -14.36 -5.77
C MET A 313 -3.78 -14.82 -6.29
N ALA A 314 -4.76 -14.97 -5.41
CA ALA A 314 -6.11 -15.42 -5.79
C ALA A 314 -6.85 -14.41 -6.68
N LEU A 315 -6.69 -13.11 -6.42
CA LEU A 315 -7.35 -12.03 -7.16
C LEU A 315 -6.62 -11.58 -8.43
N GLY A 316 -5.40 -12.05 -8.69
CA GLY A 316 -4.63 -11.62 -9.85
C GLY A 316 -4.03 -10.22 -9.71
N GLY A 317 -3.57 -9.87 -8.51
CA GLY A 317 -3.08 -8.53 -8.15
C GLY A 317 -1.80 -8.09 -8.86
N SER A 318 -1.43 -6.85 -8.62
CA SER A 318 -0.25 -6.21 -9.20
C SER A 318 1.06 -6.78 -8.65
N THR A 319 2.08 -6.90 -9.50
CA THR A 319 3.47 -7.22 -9.11
C THR A 319 4.07 -6.20 -8.14
N ASN A 320 3.57 -4.97 -8.11
CA ASN A 320 3.98 -3.95 -7.15
C ASN A 320 3.73 -4.38 -5.69
N ALA A 321 2.77 -5.29 -5.44
CA ALA A 321 2.52 -5.84 -4.12
C ALA A 321 3.76 -6.53 -3.53
N VAL A 322 4.63 -7.11 -4.36
CA VAL A 322 5.90 -7.72 -3.92
C VAL A 322 6.77 -6.68 -3.22
N LEU A 323 6.99 -5.51 -3.87
CA LEU A 323 7.75 -4.41 -3.27
C LEU A 323 7.10 -3.89 -1.98
N HIS A 324 5.79 -3.72 -2.02
CA HIS A 324 5.07 -3.06 -0.92
C HIS A 324 4.92 -3.94 0.31
N LEU A 325 4.66 -5.24 0.15
CA LEU A 325 4.58 -6.17 1.29
C LEU A 325 5.95 -6.40 1.94
N ILE A 326 7.03 -6.48 1.13
CA ILE A 326 8.40 -6.52 1.68
C ILE A 326 8.71 -5.24 2.46
N ALA A 327 8.33 -4.05 1.94
CA ALA A 327 8.55 -2.78 2.62
C ALA A 327 7.78 -2.67 3.95
N ILE A 328 6.54 -3.15 3.99
CA ILE A 328 5.72 -3.22 5.21
C ILE A 328 6.36 -4.18 6.20
N ALA A 329 6.75 -5.38 5.78
CA ALA A 329 7.40 -6.37 6.62
C ALA A 329 8.69 -5.80 7.26
N ARG A 330 9.57 -5.20 6.46
CA ARG A 330 10.80 -4.54 6.96
C ARG A 330 10.52 -3.40 7.92
N SER A 331 9.49 -2.58 7.66
CA SER A 331 9.07 -1.52 8.59
C SER A 331 8.54 -2.07 9.91
N ALA A 332 7.99 -3.30 9.92
CA ALA A 332 7.54 -4.01 11.11
C ALA A 332 8.66 -4.78 11.83
N GLY A 333 9.87 -4.84 11.26
CA GLY A 333 10.98 -5.68 11.76
C GLY A 333 10.80 -7.17 11.45
N LEU A 334 10.05 -7.49 10.38
CA LEU A 334 9.80 -8.85 9.93
C LEU A 334 10.58 -9.13 8.64
N ASP A 335 11.09 -10.35 8.52
CA ASP A 335 11.71 -10.82 7.30
C ASP A 335 10.66 -11.36 6.32
N LEU A 336 10.69 -10.90 5.07
CA LEU A 336 9.85 -11.36 3.96
C LEU A 336 10.68 -11.31 2.68
N THR A 337 10.78 -12.43 1.98
CA THR A 337 11.65 -12.61 0.84
C THR A 337 10.89 -12.93 -0.44
N LEU A 338 11.55 -12.83 -1.59
CA LEU A 338 10.97 -13.25 -2.87
C LEU A 338 10.58 -14.74 -2.87
N ASP A 339 11.32 -15.59 -2.15
CA ASP A 339 11.03 -17.02 -2.07
C ASP A 339 9.72 -17.31 -1.32
N ASP A 340 9.34 -16.48 -0.33
CA ASP A 340 8.02 -16.55 0.31
C ASP A 340 6.89 -16.30 -0.70
N PHE A 341 7.05 -15.33 -1.61
CA PHE A 341 6.09 -15.07 -2.68
C PHE A 341 5.99 -16.24 -3.65
N GLN A 342 7.11 -16.83 -4.03
CA GLN A 342 7.09 -17.99 -4.93
C GLN A 342 6.36 -19.17 -4.29
N LYS A 343 6.63 -19.46 -3.01
CA LYS A 343 5.94 -20.51 -2.27
C LYS A 343 4.43 -20.33 -2.28
N VAL A 344 3.96 -19.13 -1.93
CA VAL A 344 2.51 -18.84 -1.95
C VAL A 344 1.94 -18.90 -3.36
N SER A 345 2.70 -18.44 -4.37
CA SER A 345 2.29 -18.52 -5.78
C SER A 345 2.11 -19.96 -6.27
N ASP A 346 2.88 -20.91 -5.77
CA ASP A 346 2.73 -22.32 -6.11
C ASP A 346 1.51 -22.98 -5.44
N GLU A 347 1.16 -22.52 -4.24
CA GLU A 347 0.09 -23.07 -3.42
C GLU A 347 -1.29 -22.53 -3.83
N VAL A 348 -1.37 -21.27 -4.29
CA VAL A 348 -2.64 -20.55 -4.48
C VAL A 348 -2.99 -20.44 -5.96
N PRO A 349 -4.19 -20.88 -6.39
CA PRO A 349 -4.64 -20.71 -7.76
C PRO A 349 -5.07 -19.26 -8.04
N LEU A 350 -4.99 -18.87 -9.33
CA LEU A 350 -5.63 -17.64 -9.82
C LEU A 350 -7.14 -17.91 -10.01
N LEU A 351 -7.98 -17.18 -9.28
CA LEU A 351 -9.42 -17.41 -9.25
C LEU A 351 -10.24 -16.29 -9.89
N ALA A 352 -9.79 -15.02 -9.76
CA ALA A 352 -10.60 -13.87 -10.15
C ALA A 352 -10.39 -13.46 -11.61
N ASP A 353 -11.48 -13.29 -12.36
CA ASP A 353 -11.50 -12.78 -13.75
C ASP A 353 -11.53 -11.24 -13.76
N LEU A 354 -10.61 -10.62 -13.03
CA LEU A 354 -10.52 -9.17 -12.86
C LEU A 354 -9.56 -8.53 -13.87
N LYS A 355 -9.90 -7.31 -14.33
CA LYS A 355 -8.95 -6.48 -15.08
C LYS A 355 -7.64 -6.28 -14.29
N PRO A 356 -6.48 -6.24 -14.97
CA PRO A 356 -6.28 -6.10 -16.41
C PRO A 356 -6.36 -7.42 -17.20
N SER A 357 -6.20 -8.57 -16.57
CA SER A 357 -6.14 -9.86 -17.28
C SER A 357 -7.51 -10.46 -17.58
N GLY A 358 -8.55 -10.02 -16.89
CA GLY A 358 -9.93 -10.45 -16.99
C GLY A 358 -10.89 -9.34 -17.42
N LYS A 359 -12.17 -9.53 -17.13
CA LYS A 359 -13.28 -8.67 -17.62
C LYS A 359 -13.83 -7.72 -16.58
N TYR A 360 -13.84 -8.14 -15.31
CA TYR A 360 -14.57 -7.49 -14.23
C TYR A 360 -13.71 -6.45 -13.50
N VAL A 361 -14.37 -5.60 -12.72
CA VAL A 361 -13.74 -4.58 -11.90
C VAL A 361 -14.07 -4.77 -10.42
N MET A 362 -13.50 -3.98 -9.54
CA MET A 362 -13.64 -4.13 -8.09
C MET A 362 -15.07 -3.84 -7.60
N GLU A 363 -15.81 -2.94 -8.29
CA GLU A 363 -17.23 -2.73 -8.03
C GLU A 363 -18.06 -4.01 -8.23
N ASP A 364 -17.66 -4.87 -9.17
CA ASP A 364 -18.34 -6.15 -9.39
C ASP A 364 -18.06 -7.14 -8.25
N ILE A 365 -16.87 -7.12 -7.66
CA ILE A 365 -16.57 -7.87 -6.42
C ILE A 365 -17.49 -7.39 -5.29
N HIS A 366 -17.67 -6.06 -5.14
CA HIS A 366 -18.59 -5.51 -4.13
C HIS A 366 -20.00 -6.08 -4.28
N LYS A 367 -20.52 -6.18 -5.51
CA LYS A 367 -21.87 -6.69 -5.81
C LYS A 367 -22.08 -8.17 -5.47
N ILE A 368 -21.02 -8.98 -5.46
CA ILE A 368 -21.11 -10.43 -5.15
C ILE A 368 -20.81 -10.79 -3.69
N GLY A 369 -20.76 -9.79 -2.80
CA GLY A 369 -20.51 -9.96 -1.37
C GLY A 369 -19.24 -9.31 -0.86
N GLY A 370 -18.50 -8.66 -1.73
CA GLY A 370 -17.28 -7.90 -1.39
C GLY A 370 -16.07 -8.78 -1.07
N THR A 371 -14.98 -8.12 -0.71
CA THR A 371 -13.76 -8.83 -0.25
C THR A 371 -14.03 -9.75 0.95
N PRO A 372 -14.92 -9.43 1.91
CA PRO A 372 -15.24 -10.37 3.00
C PRO A 372 -15.78 -11.72 2.52
N ALA A 373 -16.62 -11.74 1.47
CA ALA A 373 -17.11 -13.00 0.89
C ALA A 373 -15.99 -13.81 0.23
N VAL A 374 -15.03 -13.14 -0.42
CA VAL A 374 -13.83 -13.79 -0.98
C VAL A 374 -12.94 -14.36 0.13
N ILE A 375 -12.72 -13.57 1.19
CA ILE A 375 -11.95 -14.02 2.38
C ILE A 375 -12.61 -15.27 2.98
N ARG A 376 -13.93 -15.22 3.19
CA ARG A 376 -14.70 -16.37 3.70
C ARG A 376 -14.51 -17.61 2.83
N TYR A 377 -14.64 -17.46 1.52
CA TYR A 377 -14.43 -18.56 0.58
C TYR A 377 -13.01 -19.15 0.68
N LEU A 378 -11.98 -18.30 0.73
CA LEU A 378 -10.60 -18.77 0.85
C LEU A 378 -10.30 -19.42 2.22
N LEU A 379 -10.95 -18.96 3.31
CA LEU A 379 -10.88 -19.60 4.62
C LEU A 379 -11.52 -20.98 4.61
N GLU A 380 -12.73 -21.12 4.04
CA GLU A 380 -13.45 -22.39 3.91
C GLU A 380 -12.65 -23.41 3.08
N LYS A 381 -11.84 -22.94 2.14
CA LYS A 381 -10.95 -23.79 1.31
C LYS A 381 -9.55 -24.00 1.93
N GLY A 382 -9.27 -23.45 3.11
CA GLY A 382 -8.03 -23.68 3.85
C GLY A 382 -6.81 -22.90 3.36
N PHE A 383 -6.99 -21.82 2.58
CA PHE A 383 -5.87 -21.01 2.07
C PHE A 383 -5.40 -19.92 3.04
N LEU A 384 -6.27 -19.46 3.95
CA LEU A 384 -6.00 -18.37 4.88
C LEU A 384 -5.92 -18.86 6.33
N ASP A 385 -5.07 -18.22 7.13
CA ASP A 385 -5.03 -18.35 8.58
C ASP A 385 -6.12 -17.48 9.21
N GLY A 386 -7.20 -18.09 9.69
CA GLY A 386 -8.36 -17.40 10.22
C GLY A 386 -8.19 -16.84 11.63
N ASP A 387 -7.16 -17.27 12.38
CA ASP A 387 -6.85 -16.89 13.74
C ASP A 387 -6.08 -15.56 13.88
N CYS A 388 -5.72 -14.92 12.74
CA CYS A 388 -5.06 -13.62 12.75
C CYS A 388 -5.99 -12.54 13.33
N ILE A 389 -5.51 -11.85 14.38
CA ILE A 389 -6.23 -10.72 14.99
C ILE A 389 -6.30 -9.51 14.05
N THR A 390 -7.37 -8.72 14.13
CA THR A 390 -7.60 -7.58 13.25
C THR A 390 -7.94 -6.31 14.03
N VAL A 391 -8.05 -5.19 13.34
CA VAL A 391 -8.44 -3.88 13.92
C VAL A 391 -9.87 -3.84 14.48
N THR A 392 -10.65 -4.89 14.33
CA THR A 392 -11.95 -5.01 15.02
C THR A 392 -11.83 -5.59 16.43
N GLY A 393 -10.62 -6.01 16.84
CA GLY A 393 -10.39 -6.77 18.06
C GLY A 393 -10.85 -8.23 17.98
N LYS A 394 -11.29 -8.67 16.79
CA LYS A 394 -11.68 -10.05 16.47
C LYS A 394 -10.70 -10.66 15.48
N THR A 395 -10.74 -11.98 15.38
CA THR A 395 -9.97 -12.70 14.36
C THR A 395 -10.53 -12.49 12.95
N LEU A 396 -9.73 -12.78 11.94
CA LEU A 396 -10.14 -12.71 10.54
C LEU A 396 -11.36 -13.61 10.27
N ALA A 397 -11.37 -14.82 10.82
CA ALA A 397 -12.49 -15.75 10.67
C ALA A 397 -13.77 -15.21 11.31
N GLU A 398 -13.71 -14.71 12.56
CA GLU A 398 -14.86 -14.12 13.25
C GLU A 398 -15.47 -12.94 12.51
N ASN A 399 -14.64 -12.11 11.88
CA ASN A 399 -15.11 -10.96 11.10
C ASN A 399 -15.97 -11.37 9.92
N VAL A 400 -15.59 -12.41 9.18
CA VAL A 400 -16.29 -12.78 7.94
C VAL A 400 -17.49 -13.70 8.18
N LEU A 401 -17.64 -14.29 9.36
CA LEU A 401 -18.81 -15.11 9.70
C LEU A 401 -20.14 -14.34 9.60
N SER A 402 -20.12 -13.04 9.88
CA SER A 402 -21.30 -12.16 9.79
C SER A 402 -21.57 -11.65 8.38
N HIS A 403 -20.66 -11.86 7.42
CA HIS A 403 -20.82 -11.44 6.04
C HIS A 403 -21.41 -12.56 5.17
N PRO A 404 -22.13 -12.22 4.09
CA PRO A 404 -22.66 -13.22 3.16
C PRO A 404 -21.51 -14.01 2.52
N SER A 405 -21.82 -15.22 2.05
CA SER A 405 -20.98 -15.95 1.11
C SER A 405 -20.95 -15.26 -0.25
N LEU A 406 -20.10 -15.75 -1.16
CA LEU A 406 -20.14 -15.33 -2.55
C LEU A 406 -21.55 -15.56 -3.13
N ALA A 407 -22.05 -14.58 -3.89
CA ALA A 407 -23.39 -14.65 -4.48
C ALA A 407 -23.53 -15.89 -5.40
N ASP A 408 -24.67 -16.57 -5.30
CA ASP A 408 -24.96 -17.74 -6.12
C ASP A 408 -24.95 -17.39 -7.61
N GLY A 409 -24.31 -18.26 -8.43
CA GLY A 409 -24.24 -18.08 -9.88
C GLY A 409 -23.29 -16.98 -10.35
N GLN A 410 -22.53 -16.33 -9.46
CA GLN A 410 -21.52 -15.37 -9.84
C GLN A 410 -20.42 -16.02 -10.70
N GLN A 411 -19.80 -15.25 -11.60
CA GLN A 411 -18.79 -15.72 -12.55
C GLN A 411 -17.44 -15.02 -12.42
N ILE A 412 -17.25 -14.22 -11.37
CA ILE A 412 -16.06 -13.37 -11.18
C ILE A 412 -14.97 -14.16 -10.49
N ILE A 413 -15.34 -14.93 -9.46
CA ILE A 413 -14.46 -15.81 -8.71
C ILE A 413 -14.73 -17.24 -9.17
N SER A 414 -13.78 -17.83 -9.89
CA SER A 414 -13.86 -19.21 -10.33
C SER A 414 -13.82 -20.18 -9.15
N PRO A 415 -14.54 -21.30 -9.22
CA PRO A 415 -14.39 -22.38 -8.25
C PRO A 415 -12.94 -22.88 -8.19
N ILE A 416 -12.50 -23.30 -7.00
CA ILE A 416 -11.14 -23.80 -6.81
C ILE A 416 -10.86 -25.09 -7.59
N GLU A 417 -11.91 -25.84 -7.87
CA GLU A 417 -11.87 -27.06 -8.66
C GLU A 417 -11.63 -26.78 -10.16
N THR A 418 -12.00 -25.58 -10.63
CA THR A 418 -11.85 -25.11 -12.02
C THR A 418 -11.28 -23.70 -12.06
N PRO A 419 -10.06 -23.48 -11.54
CA PRO A 419 -9.46 -22.15 -11.46
C PRO A 419 -9.07 -21.63 -12.86
N ILE A 420 -8.91 -20.32 -13.00
CA ILE A 420 -8.37 -19.71 -14.22
C ILE A 420 -6.97 -20.25 -14.51
N LYS A 421 -6.15 -20.40 -13.46
CA LYS A 421 -4.83 -21.03 -13.51
C LYS A 421 -4.58 -21.76 -12.19
N LYS A 422 -4.00 -22.96 -12.25
CA LYS A 422 -3.76 -23.83 -11.08
C LYS A 422 -2.76 -23.26 -10.07
N THR A 423 -1.87 -22.38 -10.50
CA THR A 423 -0.93 -21.62 -9.67
C THR A 423 -1.16 -20.14 -9.90
N ALA A 424 -0.62 -19.27 -9.04
CA ALA A 424 -0.79 -17.84 -9.21
C ALA A 424 -0.02 -17.27 -10.41
N HIS A 425 -0.28 -16.01 -10.70
CA HIS A 425 0.25 -15.28 -11.84
C HIS A 425 1.60 -14.60 -11.57
N ILE A 426 1.96 -14.35 -10.30
CA ILE A 426 3.28 -13.79 -9.92
C ILE A 426 4.27 -14.95 -9.83
N GLN A 427 5.37 -14.84 -10.58
CA GLN A 427 6.45 -15.82 -10.60
C GLN A 427 7.79 -15.14 -10.31
N ILE A 428 8.58 -15.75 -9.45
CA ILE A 428 9.94 -15.28 -9.17
C ILE A 428 10.91 -16.07 -10.06
N LEU A 429 11.66 -15.35 -10.89
CA LEU A 429 12.66 -15.95 -11.76
C LEU A 429 14.05 -15.57 -11.29
N LYS A 430 14.96 -16.56 -11.26
CA LYS A 430 16.38 -16.39 -10.91
C LYS A 430 17.23 -16.98 -12.03
N GLY A 431 18.48 -16.58 -12.12
CA GLY A 431 19.41 -17.07 -13.14
C GLY A 431 20.63 -16.16 -13.24
N ASN A 432 21.49 -16.41 -14.23
CA ASN A 432 22.68 -15.60 -14.41
C ASN A 432 22.38 -14.15 -14.80
N LEU A 433 21.16 -13.87 -15.31
CA LEU A 433 20.70 -12.51 -15.61
C LEU A 433 20.07 -11.81 -14.39
N ALA A 434 19.49 -12.56 -13.46
CA ALA A 434 18.85 -12.04 -12.26
C ALA A 434 19.23 -12.87 -11.02
N PRO A 435 20.49 -12.84 -10.57
CA PRO A 435 20.97 -13.68 -9.46
C PRO A 435 20.26 -13.39 -8.14
N ASN A 436 19.80 -12.16 -7.90
CA ASN A 436 19.04 -11.76 -6.71
C ASN A 436 17.53 -11.77 -6.96
N GLY A 437 17.07 -12.33 -8.10
CA GLY A 437 15.68 -12.49 -8.47
C GLY A 437 15.11 -11.40 -9.34
N SER A 438 13.95 -11.72 -9.90
CA SER A 438 13.09 -10.84 -10.70
C SER A 438 11.63 -11.24 -10.49
N VAL A 439 10.69 -10.40 -10.89
CA VAL A 439 9.26 -10.63 -10.74
C VAL A 439 8.59 -10.63 -12.10
N ALA A 440 7.97 -11.75 -12.45
CA ALA A 440 7.22 -11.93 -13.69
C ALA A 440 5.71 -11.99 -13.41
N LYS A 441 4.90 -11.45 -14.34
CA LYS A 441 3.44 -11.60 -14.36
C LYS A 441 3.07 -12.57 -15.46
N ILE A 442 2.71 -13.81 -15.10
CA ILE A 442 2.41 -14.90 -16.02
C ILE A 442 0.98 -15.39 -15.79
N THR A 443 0.05 -14.94 -16.60
CA THR A 443 -1.37 -15.32 -16.50
C THR A 443 -1.69 -16.62 -17.23
N GLY A 444 -0.74 -17.10 -18.07
CA GLY A 444 -0.86 -18.31 -18.89
C GLY A 444 -1.27 -18.03 -20.35
N LYS A 445 -1.63 -16.77 -20.66
CA LYS A 445 -1.98 -16.35 -22.03
C LYS A 445 -0.75 -16.08 -22.90
N GLU A 446 0.38 -15.79 -22.26
CA GLU A 446 1.66 -15.38 -22.84
C GLU A 446 2.56 -16.59 -23.21
N GLY A 447 2.27 -17.75 -22.64
CA GLY A 447 3.15 -18.91 -22.67
C GLY A 447 4.02 -19.02 -21.41
N LEU A 448 4.84 -20.08 -21.37
CA LEU A 448 5.71 -20.39 -20.21
C LEU A 448 7.21 -20.41 -20.58
N TYR A 449 7.53 -20.19 -21.85
CA TYR A 449 8.90 -20.20 -22.36
C TYR A 449 9.05 -19.15 -23.46
N PHE A 450 10.15 -18.40 -23.40
CA PHE A 450 10.55 -17.49 -24.47
C PHE A 450 12.07 -17.48 -24.59
N SER A 451 12.60 -17.55 -25.81
CA SER A 451 14.01 -17.38 -26.10
C SER A 451 14.19 -16.54 -27.35
N GLY A 452 15.12 -15.60 -27.31
CA GLY A 452 15.38 -14.73 -28.44
C GLY A 452 16.56 -13.79 -28.23
N PRO A 453 17.04 -13.15 -29.32
CA PRO A 453 18.12 -12.19 -29.24
C PRO A 453 17.67 -10.90 -28.55
N ALA A 454 18.51 -10.38 -27.66
CA ALA A 454 18.30 -9.15 -26.93
C ALA A 454 18.23 -7.93 -27.86
N LEU A 455 17.32 -7.00 -27.53
CA LEU A 455 17.27 -5.65 -28.07
C LEU A 455 17.28 -4.67 -26.89
N VAL A 456 18.42 -3.98 -26.69
CA VAL A 456 18.74 -3.27 -25.45
C VAL A 456 18.49 -1.77 -25.60
N PHE A 457 17.84 -1.18 -24.59
CA PHE A 457 17.53 0.24 -24.52
C PHE A 457 17.92 0.83 -23.16
N GLU A 458 18.50 2.04 -23.20
CA GLU A 458 18.84 2.83 -22.02
C GLU A 458 17.64 3.72 -21.63
N GLY A 459 16.69 3.12 -20.92
CA GLY A 459 15.45 3.78 -20.49
C GLY A 459 14.27 3.63 -21.43
N GLU A 460 13.09 4.00 -20.91
CA GLU A 460 11.79 3.83 -21.57
C GLU A 460 11.68 4.66 -22.86
N GLU A 461 12.15 5.91 -22.83
CA GLU A 461 12.01 6.84 -23.94
C GLU A 461 12.69 6.35 -25.21
N SER A 462 13.90 5.75 -25.09
CA SER A 462 14.65 5.23 -26.24
C SER A 462 13.95 4.04 -26.89
N MET A 463 13.32 3.18 -26.08
CA MET A 463 12.53 2.05 -26.57
C MET A 463 11.27 2.52 -27.29
N LEU A 464 10.55 3.51 -26.74
CA LEU A 464 9.33 4.07 -27.35
C LEU A 464 9.61 4.75 -28.68
N ALA A 465 10.72 5.48 -28.78
CA ALA A 465 11.16 6.06 -30.04
C ALA A 465 11.41 4.97 -31.10
N ALA A 466 12.16 3.93 -30.76
CA ALA A 466 12.50 2.85 -31.68
C ALA A 466 11.28 2.04 -32.16
N ILE A 467 10.32 1.71 -31.26
CA ILE A 467 9.13 0.96 -31.68
C ILE A 467 8.20 1.82 -32.55
N SER A 468 8.13 3.12 -32.31
CA SER A 468 7.35 4.04 -33.14
C SER A 468 7.91 4.16 -34.55
N GLU A 469 9.24 4.06 -34.73
CA GLU A 469 9.90 4.13 -36.02
C GLU A 469 9.78 2.79 -36.79
N ASN A 470 10.04 1.65 -36.13
CA ASN A 470 9.99 0.35 -36.77
C ASN A 470 9.49 -0.76 -35.83
N PRO A 471 8.16 -0.91 -35.66
CA PRO A 471 7.59 -1.93 -34.76
C PRO A 471 8.04 -3.36 -35.08
N MET A 472 8.16 -3.69 -36.38
CA MET A 472 8.49 -5.07 -36.81
C MET A 472 9.91 -5.50 -36.47
N SER A 473 10.82 -4.59 -36.16
CA SER A 473 12.19 -4.92 -35.70
C SER A 473 12.19 -5.56 -34.31
N PHE A 474 11.10 -5.46 -33.57
CA PHE A 474 10.94 -6.06 -32.24
C PHE A 474 10.50 -7.54 -32.27
N LYS A 475 9.98 -8.01 -33.41
CA LYS A 475 9.45 -9.37 -33.54
C LYS A 475 10.52 -10.43 -33.24
N GLY A 476 10.18 -11.38 -32.34
CA GLY A 476 11.07 -12.46 -31.91
C GLY A 476 12.21 -12.02 -30.97
N ARG A 477 12.15 -10.76 -30.45
CA ARG A 477 13.20 -10.21 -29.60
C ARG A 477 12.85 -10.31 -28.11
N VAL A 478 13.91 -10.34 -27.29
CA VAL A 478 13.83 -10.04 -25.86
C VAL A 478 14.25 -8.58 -25.69
N VAL A 479 13.29 -7.71 -25.46
CA VAL A 479 13.49 -6.28 -25.26
C VAL A 479 13.97 -6.05 -23.83
N VAL A 480 15.12 -5.39 -23.68
CA VAL A 480 15.74 -5.09 -22.38
C VAL A 480 15.75 -3.57 -22.19
N ILE A 481 14.92 -3.08 -21.26
CA ILE A 481 14.95 -1.68 -20.81
C ILE A 481 15.68 -1.62 -19.49
N ARG A 482 16.86 -1.00 -19.46
CA ARG A 482 17.71 -0.93 -18.26
C ARG A 482 17.98 0.51 -17.83
N GLY A 483 18.54 0.66 -16.60
CA GLY A 483 18.77 1.96 -15.99
C GLY A 483 17.48 2.61 -15.46
N GLU A 484 16.45 1.81 -15.17
CA GLU A 484 15.19 2.21 -14.56
C GLU A 484 14.98 1.59 -13.15
N GLY A 485 16.03 1.00 -12.58
CA GLY A 485 16.03 0.50 -11.21
C GLY A 485 15.96 1.62 -10.15
N PRO A 486 15.84 1.27 -8.86
CA PRO A 486 15.61 2.24 -7.79
C PRO A 486 16.68 3.33 -7.67
N LYS A 487 17.95 3.02 -7.95
CA LYS A 487 19.07 3.98 -7.93
C LYS A 487 19.36 4.60 -9.29
N GLY A 488 19.46 3.80 -10.33
CA GLY A 488 19.84 4.24 -11.68
C GLY A 488 18.73 4.98 -12.41
N GLY A 489 17.50 4.55 -12.23
CA GLY A 489 16.28 5.29 -12.59
C GLY A 489 15.62 5.85 -11.34
N PRO A 490 16.18 6.92 -10.70
CA PRO A 490 15.75 7.32 -9.37
C PRO A 490 14.23 7.35 -9.20
N GLY A 491 13.73 6.62 -8.18
CA GLY A 491 12.30 6.42 -7.99
C GLY A 491 11.69 5.22 -8.73
N MET A 492 12.49 4.46 -9.50
CA MET A 492 12.04 3.23 -10.17
C MET A 492 10.70 3.43 -10.89
N PRO A 493 10.63 4.26 -11.95
CA PRO A 493 9.37 4.66 -12.58
C PRO A 493 8.58 3.44 -13.07
N GLU A 494 7.27 3.54 -12.94
CA GLU A 494 6.35 2.51 -13.40
C GLU A 494 6.07 2.68 -14.89
N MET A 495 6.34 1.66 -15.67
CA MET A 495 6.19 1.70 -17.13
C MET A 495 4.89 1.00 -17.56
N LEU A 496 4.10 1.67 -18.39
CA LEU A 496 2.91 1.12 -19.06
C LEU A 496 3.03 1.26 -20.58
N MET A 497 3.62 2.36 -21.05
CA MET A 497 3.69 2.68 -22.47
C MET A 497 4.44 1.62 -23.30
N PRO A 498 5.57 1.02 -22.85
CA PRO A 498 6.25 -0.04 -23.60
C PRO A 498 5.36 -1.25 -23.87
N THR A 499 4.63 -1.71 -22.85
CA THR A 499 3.71 -2.86 -23.02
C THR A 499 2.54 -2.51 -23.90
N SER A 500 1.98 -1.30 -23.78
CA SER A 500 0.89 -0.81 -24.63
C SER A 500 1.33 -0.67 -26.09
N ALA A 501 2.56 -0.18 -26.35
CA ALA A 501 3.10 -0.05 -27.70
C ALA A 501 3.32 -1.41 -28.37
N ILE A 502 3.90 -2.39 -27.65
CA ILE A 502 4.09 -3.78 -28.13
C ILE A 502 2.73 -4.42 -28.45
N MET A 503 1.73 -4.24 -27.56
CA MET A 503 0.38 -4.79 -27.78
C MET A 503 -0.32 -4.11 -28.96
N GLY A 504 -0.22 -2.78 -29.07
CA GLY A 504 -0.76 -2.00 -30.19
C GLY A 504 -0.15 -2.37 -31.55
N ALA A 505 1.14 -2.76 -31.57
CA ALA A 505 1.82 -3.28 -32.74
C ALA A 505 1.45 -4.75 -33.09
N GLY A 506 0.59 -5.40 -32.30
CA GLY A 506 0.20 -6.81 -32.51
C GLY A 506 1.28 -7.83 -32.10
N LEU A 507 2.33 -7.39 -31.39
CA LEU A 507 3.51 -8.20 -31.08
C LEU A 507 3.46 -8.85 -29.66
N GLY A 508 2.36 -8.77 -28.95
CA GLY A 508 2.24 -9.18 -27.56
C GLY A 508 2.57 -10.64 -27.24
N LYS A 509 2.56 -11.53 -28.24
CA LYS A 509 2.97 -12.94 -28.10
C LYS A 509 4.35 -13.22 -28.68
N GLU A 510 4.94 -12.27 -29.35
CA GLU A 510 6.18 -12.43 -30.13
C GLU A 510 7.36 -11.64 -29.53
N VAL A 511 7.15 -10.97 -28.38
CA VAL A 511 8.15 -10.15 -27.69
C VAL A 511 8.08 -10.46 -26.20
N ALA A 512 9.25 -10.66 -25.58
CA ALA A 512 9.40 -10.61 -24.13
C ALA A 512 10.03 -9.28 -23.73
N LEU A 513 9.62 -8.73 -22.58
CA LEU A 513 10.06 -7.43 -22.11
C LEU A 513 10.67 -7.53 -20.72
N LEU A 514 11.93 -7.12 -20.57
CA LEU A 514 12.73 -7.21 -19.34
C LEU A 514 13.12 -5.82 -18.86
N THR A 515 13.18 -5.63 -17.53
CA THR A 515 13.67 -4.37 -16.95
C THR A 515 14.19 -4.55 -15.51
N ASP A 516 15.17 -3.75 -15.12
CA ASP A 516 15.53 -3.51 -13.73
C ASP A 516 14.58 -2.53 -13.02
N GLY A 517 13.73 -1.84 -13.80
CA GLY A 517 12.60 -1.06 -13.32
C GLY A 517 11.37 -1.93 -13.02
N ARG A 518 10.17 -1.36 -13.15
CA ARG A 518 8.90 -2.06 -12.92
C ARG A 518 7.86 -1.72 -13.98
N PHE A 519 6.92 -2.63 -14.15
CA PHE A 519 5.77 -2.41 -15.02
C PHE A 519 4.51 -2.09 -14.22
N SER A 520 3.62 -1.32 -14.84
CA SER A 520 2.31 -1.01 -14.28
C SER A 520 1.48 -2.27 -14.00
N GLY A 521 0.63 -2.21 -12.98
CA GLY A 521 -0.39 -3.24 -12.73
C GLY A 521 -1.31 -3.50 -13.92
N GLY A 522 -1.45 -2.53 -14.84
CA GLY A 522 -2.19 -2.65 -16.10
C GLY A 522 -1.44 -3.31 -17.26
N SER A 523 -0.16 -3.67 -17.09
CA SER A 523 0.65 -4.27 -18.16
C SER A 523 0.23 -5.68 -18.52
N HIS A 524 0.37 -6.01 -19.82
CA HIS A 524 0.09 -7.32 -20.41
C HIS A 524 1.29 -7.84 -21.21
N GLY A 525 1.30 -9.15 -21.52
CA GLY A 525 2.34 -9.80 -22.29
C GLY A 525 3.39 -10.47 -21.41
N PHE A 526 4.45 -10.99 -22.02
CA PHE A 526 5.54 -11.68 -21.33
C PHE A 526 6.49 -10.64 -20.69
N VAL A 527 6.17 -10.20 -19.47
CA VAL A 527 6.84 -9.08 -18.80
C VAL A 527 7.51 -9.52 -17.50
N ILE A 528 8.82 -9.17 -17.38
CA ILE A 528 9.65 -9.46 -16.21
C ILE A 528 10.31 -8.16 -15.75
N GLY A 529 9.95 -7.71 -14.56
CA GLY A 529 10.53 -6.53 -13.92
C GLY A 529 11.33 -6.87 -12.67
N HIS A 530 11.76 -5.82 -11.97
CA HIS A 530 12.48 -5.92 -10.70
C HIS A 530 13.75 -6.78 -10.79
N ILE A 531 14.42 -6.80 -11.95
CA ILE A 531 15.64 -7.57 -12.13
C ILE A 531 16.72 -7.04 -11.20
N CYS A 532 17.22 -7.91 -10.33
CA CYS A 532 18.22 -7.58 -9.33
C CYS A 532 19.49 -8.46 -9.50
N PRO A 533 20.69 -7.82 -9.33
CA PRO A 533 20.94 -6.39 -9.12
C PRO A 533 20.62 -5.53 -10.34
N GLU A 534 20.26 -4.26 -10.11
CA GLU A 534 19.98 -3.30 -11.18
C GLU A 534 21.22 -2.92 -12.01
N ALA A 535 21.02 -2.38 -13.20
CA ALA A 535 22.13 -1.99 -14.09
C ALA A 535 23.07 -0.95 -13.47
N TRP A 536 22.56 -0.01 -12.71
CA TRP A 536 23.36 1.03 -12.03
C TRP A 536 24.37 0.44 -11.03
N GLU A 537 24.04 -0.67 -10.40
CA GLU A 537 24.92 -1.39 -9.46
C GLU A 537 25.84 -2.41 -10.17
N GLY A 538 25.89 -2.39 -11.51
CA GLY A 538 26.68 -3.34 -12.28
C GLY A 538 26.10 -4.75 -12.30
N GLY A 539 24.79 -4.87 -12.10
CA GLY A 539 24.08 -6.14 -12.27
C GLY A 539 24.26 -6.73 -13.68
N PRO A 540 24.04 -8.04 -13.87
CA PRO A 540 24.23 -8.69 -15.17
C PRO A 540 23.44 -8.02 -16.30
N ILE A 541 22.28 -7.46 -16.03
CA ILE A 541 21.47 -6.72 -17.01
C ILE A 541 22.24 -5.54 -17.65
N ALA A 542 23.18 -4.92 -16.91
CA ALA A 542 24.05 -3.86 -17.42
C ALA A 542 25.04 -4.34 -18.51
N LEU A 543 25.32 -5.64 -18.52
CA LEU A 543 26.34 -6.25 -19.37
C LEU A 543 25.76 -6.81 -20.68
N ILE A 544 24.43 -6.83 -20.83
CA ILE A 544 23.74 -7.35 -22.01
C ILE A 544 23.99 -6.43 -23.21
N GLN A 545 24.25 -7.06 -24.36
CA GLN A 545 24.42 -6.38 -25.64
C GLN A 545 23.35 -6.82 -26.64
N ASN A 546 23.10 -5.99 -27.66
CA ASN A 546 22.19 -6.36 -28.74
C ASN A 546 22.64 -7.67 -29.39
N GLY A 547 21.72 -8.63 -29.54
CA GLY A 547 21.95 -9.92 -30.13
C GLY A 547 22.31 -11.04 -29.15
N ASP A 548 22.61 -10.76 -27.88
CA ASP A 548 22.77 -11.79 -26.86
C ASP A 548 21.49 -12.62 -26.74
N ILE A 549 21.62 -13.95 -26.70
CA ILE A 549 20.46 -14.80 -26.55
C ILE A 549 20.04 -14.84 -25.07
N ILE A 550 18.79 -14.47 -24.80
CA ILE A 550 18.20 -14.55 -23.47
C ILE A 550 17.09 -15.60 -23.50
N THR A 551 17.13 -16.49 -22.52
CA THR A 551 16.14 -17.55 -22.33
C THR A 551 15.38 -17.34 -21.02
N ILE A 552 14.05 -17.41 -21.10
CA ILE A 552 13.12 -17.28 -19.98
C ILE A 552 12.32 -18.58 -19.93
N ASP A 553 12.46 -19.35 -18.86
CA ASP A 553 11.75 -20.60 -18.62
C ASP A 553 10.99 -20.51 -17.29
N VAL A 554 9.70 -20.23 -17.37
CA VAL A 554 8.83 -20.06 -16.20
C VAL A 554 8.66 -21.36 -15.43
N GLN A 555 8.70 -22.51 -16.10
CA GLN A 555 8.57 -23.81 -15.44
C GLN A 555 9.80 -24.13 -14.61
N LYS A 556 10.98 -23.78 -15.12
CA LYS A 556 12.26 -23.88 -14.38
C LYS A 556 12.51 -22.69 -13.46
N ARG A 557 11.68 -21.66 -13.55
CA ARG A 557 11.87 -20.39 -12.82
C ARG A 557 13.20 -19.73 -13.10
N SER A 558 13.65 -19.81 -14.35
CA SER A 558 14.93 -19.29 -14.76
C SER A 558 14.82 -18.15 -15.75
N ILE A 559 15.82 -17.25 -15.67
CA ILE A 559 16.07 -16.17 -16.61
C ILE A 559 17.58 -16.06 -16.83
N ASP A 560 18.01 -16.46 -18.01
CA ASP A 560 19.43 -16.64 -18.30
C ASP A 560 19.82 -15.99 -19.62
N VAL A 561 21.04 -15.48 -19.67
CA VAL A 561 21.70 -15.10 -20.93
C VAL A 561 22.73 -16.17 -21.30
N GLU A 562 22.82 -16.51 -22.58
CA GLU A 562 23.75 -17.50 -23.10
C GLU A 562 25.18 -16.93 -23.19
N LEU A 563 25.74 -16.56 -22.03
CA LEU A 563 27.12 -16.08 -21.86
C LEU A 563 27.77 -16.87 -20.75
N THR A 564 29.06 -17.21 -20.95
CA THR A 564 29.84 -17.82 -19.88
C THR A 564 30.17 -16.81 -18.79
N ASN A 565 30.56 -17.30 -17.60
CA ASN A 565 30.98 -16.42 -16.51
C ASN A 565 32.22 -15.59 -16.92
N GLU A 566 33.12 -16.16 -17.69
CA GLU A 566 34.31 -15.47 -18.19
C GLU A 566 33.94 -14.31 -19.15
N GLN A 567 32.92 -14.53 -20.00
CA GLN A 567 32.42 -13.48 -20.90
C GLN A 567 31.76 -12.36 -20.11
N LEU A 568 30.91 -12.68 -19.12
CA LEU A 568 30.29 -11.71 -18.25
C LEU A 568 31.32 -10.90 -17.45
N GLU A 569 32.33 -11.57 -16.88
CA GLU A 569 33.43 -10.90 -16.16
C GLU A 569 34.32 -10.06 -17.11
N GLY A 570 34.54 -10.52 -18.34
CA GLY A 570 35.23 -9.74 -19.37
C GLY A 570 34.48 -8.43 -19.69
N ARG A 571 33.15 -8.50 -19.83
CA ARG A 571 32.29 -7.29 -20.03
C ARG A 571 32.30 -6.41 -18.80
N ARG A 572 32.23 -6.97 -17.60
CA ARG A 572 32.25 -6.26 -16.32
C ARG A 572 33.51 -5.41 -16.14
N LYS A 573 34.66 -5.88 -16.55
CA LYS A 573 35.93 -5.14 -16.48
C LYS A 573 35.91 -3.86 -17.32
N ASN A 574 35.14 -3.83 -18.39
CA ASN A 574 35.01 -2.67 -19.28
C ASN A 574 33.71 -1.87 -19.05
N TRP A 575 32.88 -2.30 -18.11
CA TRP A 575 31.63 -1.61 -17.80
C TRP A 575 31.90 -0.36 -16.97
N THR A 576 31.18 0.69 -17.28
CA THR A 576 31.14 1.92 -16.49
C THR A 576 29.68 2.23 -16.14
N PRO A 577 29.42 2.75 -14.93
CA PRO A 577 28.07 3.17 -14.56
C PRO A 577 27.49 4.14 -15.58
N LEU A 578 26.21 3.98 -15.87
CA LEU A 578 25.48 4.97 -16.67
C LEU A 578 25.60 6.35 -16.02
N PRO A 579 25.68 7.42 -16.81
CA PRO A 579 25.66 8.77 -16.23
C PRO A 579 24.36 8.99 -15.47
N PRO A 580 24.39 9.74 -14.36
CA PRO A 580 23.18 10.09 -13.63
C PRO A 580 22.16 10.73 -14.61
N LYS A 581 20.89 10.34 -14.50
CA LYS A 581 19.83 10.95 -15.30
C LYS A 581 19.81 12.46 -15.07
N SER A 582 19.81 13.25 -16.15
CA SER A 582 19.74 14.70 -16.07
C SER A 582 18.40 15.17 -15.50
N HIS A 583 18.41 16.31 -14.82
CA HIS A 583 17.20 16.99 -14.32
C HIS A 583 16.42 16.25 -13.22
N VAL A 584 17.09 15.43 -12.41
CA VAL A 584 16.47 14.84 -11.21
C VAL A 584 16.44 15.86 -10.07
N GLY A 585 15.28 16.03 -9.43
CA GLY A 585 15.10 16.93 -8.30
C GLY A 585 15.81 16.41 -7.02
N ALA A 586 16.04 17.31 -6.06
CA ALA A 586 16.76 17.01 -4.82
C ALA A 586 16.17 15.82 -4.03
N ALA A 587 14.84 15.62 -4.06
CA ALA A 587 14.17 14.50 -3.39
C ALA A 587 14.59 13.15 -4.00
N LEU A 588 14.69 13.06 -5.32
CA LEU A 588 15.13 11.86 -6.03
C LEU A 588 16.63 11.58 -5.81
N ILE A 589 17.46 12.62 -5.72
CA ILE A 589 18.88 12.47 -5.37
C ILE A 589 19.02 11.87 -3.97
N LYS A 590 18.31 12.40 -2.96
CA LYS A 590 18.31 11.83 -1.61
C LYS A 590 17.86 10.36 -1.61
N TYR A 591 16.79 10.07 -2.35
CA TYR A 591 16.27 8.72 -2.46
C TYR A 591 17.29 7.73 -3.03
N SER A 592 17.94 8.06 -4.15
CA SER A 592 18.93 7.18 -4.78
C SER A 592 20.15 6.87 -3.91
N LEU A 593 20.47 7.75 -2.95
CA LEU A 593 21.57 7.55 -2.01
C LEU A 593 21.27 6.53 -0.90
N CYS A 594 19.99 6.35 -0.55
CA CYS A 594 19.59 5.51 0.60
C CYS A 594 18.68 4.34 0.23
N VAL A 595 18.14 4.29 -0.99
CA VAL A 595 17.21 3.23 -1.38
C VAL A 595 17.90 1.86 -1.49
N HIS A 596 17.23 0.85 -0.94
CA HIS A 596 17.61 -0.55 -1.05
C HIS A 596 17.15 -1.16 -2.38
N PRO A 597 17.73 -2.31 -2.80
CA PRO A 597 17.34 -3.02 -4.02
C PRO A 597 15.83 -3.38 -4.06
N ALA A 598 15.33 -3.65 -5.28
CA ALA A 598 13.93 -4.06 -5.46
C ALA A 598 13.62 -5.40 -4.77
N SER A 599 14.56 -6.35 -4.71
CA SER A 599 14.44 -7.59 -3.94
C SER A 599 14.28 -7.36 -2.44
N GLU A 600 14.54 -6.15 -1.97
CA GLU A 600 14.41 -5.70 -0.59
C GLU A 600 13.27 -4.69 -0.38
N GLY A 601 12.40 -4.52 -1.37
CA GLY A 601 11.21 -3.67 -1.30
C GLY A 601 11.45 -2.19 -1.56
N CYS A 602 12.64 -1.78 -2.05
CA CYS A 602 12.99 -0.38 -2.33
C CYS A 602 12.74 0.54 -1.12
N VAL A 603 13.04 0.09 0.09
CA VAL A 603 12.90 0.91 1.30
C VAL A 603 14.08 1.86 1.44
N THR A 604 13.85 3.01 2.08
CA THR A 604 14.91 3.99 2.40
C THR A 604 15.49 3.79 3.79
N VAL A 605 14.82 3.02 4.64
CA VAL A 605 15.25 2.68 6.00
C VAL A 605 15.03 1.20 6.26
N ASN A 606 16.02 0.52 6.82
CA ASN A 606 15.88 -0.85 7.32
C ASN A 606 15.76 -0.81 8.84
N MET A 607 14.60 -1.24 9.38
CA MET A 607 14.34 -1.26 10.83
C MET A 607 14.98 -2.46 11.56
N ASN A 608 15.64 -3.36 10.83
CA ASN A 608 16.37 -4.50 11.39
C ASN A 608 17.80 -4.13 11.83
N ILE A 609 18.02 -2.88 12.29
CA ILE A 609 19.29 -2.39 12.83
C ILE A 609 19.32 -2.62 14.34
#